data_098c76882ebbc2e2a5a1787a56836db7
#
_entry.id   098c76882ebbc2e2a5a1787a56836db7
#
_cell.length_a   1.000
_cell.length_b   1.000
_cell.length_c   1.000
_cell.angle_alpha   90.00
_cell.angle_beta   90.00
_cell.angle_gamma   90.00
#
_symmetry.space_group_name_H-M   'P 1'
#
loop_
_entity.id
_entity.type
_entity.pdbx_description
1 polymer ?
#
loop_
_entity_poly.entity_id
_entity_poly.type
_entity_poly.pdbx_seq_one_letter_code
_entity_poly.pdbx_strand_id
1 'polypeptide(L)'
;MKPRVMLLVIFTGFVGMWLAPYSVHPFIAGIAVVCIALGAGSAGAINMWYDRDIDSLMKRTQKRPIVRGVIESDEALSFGLITGFFAVFFMALCVNLLASFLLLFTIFYYICIYTIWLKRRSIQNIVIGGVSGALPPVIGYAAVSNTISLESIILFLIIFIWTPPHSWALALFCNDDYKNCKVPMMPAVKGTLYTKKQILIYSILLFIVSLMPFFIGMNNFIYLIISGILGVVFLYYAGSLFYDTPDNKQAKRFFAYSIFYLFFIFLLLYSTNTISTIS
;
A
#
# COMPACT_ATOMS: atom_id res chain seq x y z
N MET A 1 -9.52 -12.76 -2.20
CA MET A 1 -8.65 -11.64 -2.61
C MET A 1 -9.31 -10.30 -2.26
N LYS A 2 -8.57 -9.19 -2.21
CA LYS A 2 -9.07 -7.84 -1.89
C LYS A 2 -8.98 -6.97 -3.15
N PRO A 3 -9.93 -7.04 -4.11
CA PRO A 3 -9.74 -6.49 -5.46
C PRO A 3 -9.43 -4.98 -5.49
N ARG A 4 -10.07 -4.18 -4.64
CA ARG A 4 -9.82 -2.72 -4.59
C ARG A 4 -8.40 -2.37 -4.15
N VAL A 5 -7.83 -3.12 -3.21
CA VAL A 5 -6.44 -2.92 -2.77
C VAL A 5 -5.48 -3.41 -3.85
N MET A 6 -5.79 -4.56 -4.47
CA MET A 6 -4.97 -5.12 -5.55
C MET A 6 -4.85 -4.18 -6.75
N LEU A 7 -5.92 -3.47 -7.14
CA LEU A 7 -5.86 -2.51 -8.24
C LEU A 7 -4.80 -1.42 -8.00
N LEU A 8 -4.72 -0.89 -6.78
CA LEU A 8 -3.71 0.12 -6.45
C LEU A 8 -2.29 -0.47 -6.43
N VAL A 9 -2.14 -1.70 -5.91
CA VAL A 9 -0.86 -2.43 -5.92
C VAL A 9 -0.37 -2.67 -7.35
N ILE A 10 -1.25 -3.14 -8.23
CA ILE A 10 -0.94 -3.37 -9.65
C ILE A 10 -0.57 -2.07 -10.34
N PHE A 11 -1.35 -1.02 -10.13
CA PHE A 11 -1.11 0.29 -10.73
C PHE A 11 0.24 0.88 -10.29
N THR A 12 0.54 0.88 -8.99
CA THR A 12 1.82 1.41 -8.49
C THR A 12 3.01 0.56 -8.93
N GLY A 13 2.86 -0.76 -9.01
CA GLY A 13 3.86 -1.66 -9.58
C GLY A 13 4.11 -1.38 -11.07
N PHE A 14 3.05 -1.18 -11.85
CA PHE A 14 3.16 -0.79 -13.25
C PHE A 14 3.87 0.56 -13.42
N VAL A 15 3.53 1.57 -12.62
CA VAL A 15 4.22 2.87 -12.66
C VAL A 15 5.69 2.72 -12.31
N GLY A 16 6.04 1.87 -11.33
CA GLY A 16 7.43 1.56 -11.02
C GLY A 16 8.20 0.98 -12.20
N MET A 17 7.57 0.08 -12.97
CA MET A 17 8.15 -0.46 -14.21
C MET A 17 8.34 0.62 -15.28
N TRP A 18 7.35 1.49 -15.45
CA TRP A 18 7.38 2.57 -16.43
C TRP A 18 8.49 3.61 -16.16
N LEU A 19 8.79 3.85 -14.90
CA LEU A 19 9.80 4.82 -14.46
C LEU A 19 11.24 4.27 -14.52
N ALA A 20 11.42 2.98 -14.78
CA ALA A 20 12.73 2.40 -14.96
C ALA A 20 13.39 2.89 -16.25
N PRO A 21 14.74 3.08 -16.27
CA PRO A 21 15.44 3.72 -17.37
C PRO A 21 15.64 2.83 -18.62
N TYR A 22 15.11 1.62 -18.60
CA TYR A 22 15.25 0.65 -19.69
C TYR A 22 13.89 0.25 -20.25
N SER A 23 13.85 -0.07 -21.53
CA SER A 23 12.68 -0.70 -22.14
C SER A 23 12.66 -2.20 -21.85
N VAL A 24 11.48 -2.72 -21.55
CA VAL A 24 11.26 -4.16 -21.37
C VAL A 24 10.23 -4.65 -22.42
N HIS A 25 10.43 -5.87 -22.91
CA HIS A 25 9.48 -6.46 -23.84
C HIS A 25 8.06 -6.51 -23.21
N PRO A 26 7.00 -6.05 -23.89
CA PRO A 26 5.65 -5.95 -23.33
C PRO A 26 5.12 -7.27 -22.73
N PHE A 27 5.51 -8.41 -23.29
CA PHE A 27 5.15 -9.72 -22.75
C PHE A 27 5.75 -9.98 -21.37
N ILE A 28 7.05 -9.62 -21.16
CA ILE A 28 7.75 -9.75 -19.86
C ILE A 28 7.12 -8.78 -18.85
N ALA A 29 6.81 -7.55 -19.29
CA ALA A 29 6.09 -6.58 -18.46
C ALA A 29 4.74 -7.11 -18.00
N GLY A 30 3.97 -7.73 -18.91
CA GLY A 30 2.71 -8.38 -18.60
C GLY A 30 2.84 -9.50 -17.56
N ILE A 31 3.86 -10.36 -17.70
CA ILE A 31 4.16 -11.42 -16.71
C ILE A 31 4.47 -10.80 -15.35
N ALA A 32 5.32 -9.78 -15.28
CA ALA A 32 5.69 -9.13 -14.02
C ALA A 32 4.46 -8.54 -13.32
N VAL A 33 3.57 -7.85 -14.05
CA VAL A 33 2.31 -7.31 -13.51
C VAL A 33 1.41 -8.42 -12.97
N VAL A 34 1.26 -9.53 -13.71
CA VAL A 34 0.48 -10.70 -13.28
C VAL A 34 1.09 -11.32 -12.01
N CYS A 35 2.41 -11.48 -11.95
CA CYS A 35 3.09 -12.00 -10.76
C CYS A 35 2.90 -11.10 -9.53
N ILE A 36 2.98 -9.76 -9.68
CA ILE A 36 2.69 -8.80 -8.60
C ILE A 36 1.23 -8.96 -8.14
N ALA A 37 0.29 -9.08 -9.09
CA ALA A 37 -1.14 -9.27 -8.79
C ALA A 37 -1.40 -10.58 -8.02
N LEU A 38 -0.82 -11.69 -8.49
CA LEU A 38 -0.95 -13.00 -7.84
C LEU A 38 -0.31 -13.00 -6.45
N GLY A 39 0.87 -12.40 -6.28
CA GLY A 39 1.52 -12.27 -4.99
C GLY A 39 0.70 -11.45 -3.98
N ALA A 40 0.14 -10.33 -4.40
CA ALA A 40 -0.77 -9.53 -3.58
C ALA A 40 -2.07 -10.30 -3.26
N GLY A 41 -2.60 -11.06 -4.21
CA GLY A 41 -3.75 -11.93 -4.03
C GLY A 41 -3.50 -13.06 -3.05
N SER A 42 -2.35 -13.73 -3.15
CA SER A 42 -1.85 -14.75 -2.24
C SER A 42 -1.77 -14.23 -0.81
N ALA A 43 -1.02 -13.15 -0.60
CA ALA A 43 -0.87 -12.51 0.71
C ALA A 43 -2.23 -12.11 1.30
N GLY A 44 -3.15 -11.60 0.46
CA GLY A 44 -4.52 -11.26 0.85
C GLY A 44 -5.36 -12.48 1.24
N ALA A 45 -5.22 -13.62 0.56
CA ALA A 45 -5.95 -14.87 0.86
C ALA A 45 -5.48 -15.46 2.19
N ILE A 46 -4.17 -15.57 2.39
CA ILE A 46 -3.57 -16.08 3.63
C ILE A 46 -3.88 -15.16 4.82
N ASN A 47 -3.87 -13.82 4.61
CA ASN A 47 -4.33 -12.89 5.65
C ASN A 47 -5.79 -13.10 6.03
N MET A 48 -6.70 -13.35 5.07
CA MET A 48 -8.11 -13.62 5.38
C MET A 48 -8.30 -14.96 6.10
N TRP A 49 -7.51 -15.96 5.76
CA TRP A 49 -7.48 -17.24 6.47
C TRP A 49 -7.05 -17.07 7.93
N TYR A 50 -5.95 -16.36 8.18
CA TYR A 50 -5.42 -16.14 9.53
C TYR A 50 -6.33 -15.28 10.40
N ASP A 51 -6.91 -14.21 9.80
CA ASP A 51 -7.72 -13.22 10.52
C ASP A 51 -9.22 -13.56 10.59
N ARG A 52 -9.66 -14.75 10.19
CA ARG A 52 -11.09 -15.11 10.09
C ARG A 52 -11.87 -14.92 11.40
N ASP A 53 -11.21 -15.13 12.55
CA ASP A 53 -11.74 -14.87 13.88
C ASP A 53 -12.04 -13.38 14.11
N ILE A 54 -11.06 -12.51 13.85
CA ILE A 54 -11.22 -11.06 13.95
C ILE A 54 -12.24 -10.55 12.92
N ASP A 55 -12.18 -11.06 11.69
CA ASP A 55 -13.06 -10.66 10.60
C ASP A 55 -14.53 -10.94 10.87
N SER A 56 -14.85 -11.97 11.64
CA SER A 56 -16.22 -12.31 12.06
C SER A 56 -16.81 -11.28 13.03
N LEU A 57 -15.97 -10.60 13.80
CA LEU A 57 -16.38 -9.62 14.80
C LEU A 57 -16.51 -8.19 14.23
N MET A 58 -15.83 -7.89 13.12
CA MET A 58 -15.79 -6.55 12.53
C MET A 58 -16.89 -6.37 11.48
N LYS A 59 -17.75 -5.36 11.62
CA LYS A 59 -18.85 -5.03 10.68
C LYS A 59 -18.37 -4.93 9.23
N ARG A 60 -17.19 -4.35 9.01
CA ARG A 60 -16.60 -4.14 7.68
C ARG A 60 -16.20 -5.46 6.99
N THR A 61 -15.84 -6.50 7.75
CA THR A 61 -15.24 -7.74 7.21
C THR A 61 -16.13 -8.97 7.34
N GLN A 62 -17.27 -8.89 8.03
CA GLN A 62 -18.25 -9.99 8.17
C GLN A 62 -18.75 -10.55 6.83
N LYS A 63 -18.68 -9.74 5.76
CA LYS A 63 -19.10 -10.17 4.40
C LYS A 63 -18.01 -10.92 3.63
N ARG A 64 -16.84 -11.18 4.22
CA ARG A 64 -15.76 -11.92 3.57
C ARG A 64 -16.17 -13.38 3.31
N PRO A 65 -15.73 -13.98 2.16
CA PRO A 65 -16.17 -15.33 1.78
C PRO A 65 -15.89 -16.40 2.83
N ILE A 66 -14.74 -16.37 3.51
CA ILE A 66 -14.37 -17.33 4.56
C ILE A 66 -15.30 -17.16 5.77
N VAL A 67 -15.57 -15.93 6.22
CA VAL A 67 -16.47 -15.65 7.36
C VAL A 67 -17.89 -16.09 7.08
N ARG A 68 -18.34 -15.99 5.81
CA ARG A 68 -19.67 -16.42 5.37
C ARG A 68 -19.78 -17.94 5.09
N GLY A 69 -18.68 -18.67 5.19
CA GLY A 69 -18.65 -20.10 4.85
C GLY A 69 -18.82 -20.41 3.35
N VAL A 70 -18.61 -19.41 2.48
CA VAL A 70 -18.69 -19.61 1.00
C VAL A 70 -17.44 -20.31 0.48
N ILE A 71 -16.33 -20.15 1.16
CA ILE A 71 -15.03 -20.79 0.88
C ILE A 71 -14.54 -21.37 2.19
N GLU A 72 -14.11 -22.62 2.17
CA GLU A 72 -13.51 -23.26 3.34
C GLU A 72 -12.15 -22.61 3.68
N SER A 73 -11.80 -22.63 4.97
CA SER A 73 -10.55 -21.98 5.43
C SER A 73 -9.31 -22.61 4.81
N ASP A 74 -9.30 -23.93 4.67
CA ASP A 74 -8.16 -24.68 4.16
C ASP A 74 -8.01 -24.54 2.64
N GLU A 75 -9.13 -24.39 1.92
CA GLU A 75 -9.13 -24.03 0.50
C GLU A 75 -8.50 -22.64 0.29
N ALA A 76 -8.86 -21.67 1.13
CA ALA A 76 -8.29 -20.32 1.03
C ALA A 76 -6.80 -20.29 1.34
N LEU A 77 -6.32 -21.09 2.30
CA LEU A 77 -4.90 -21.24 2.62
C LEU A 77 -4.16 -21.88 1.45
N SER A 78 -4.66 -23.03 0.97
CA SER A 78 -4.06 -23.78 -0.15
C SER A 78 -3.98 -22.92 -1.41
N PHE A 79 -5.06 -22.22 -1.74
CA PHE A 79 -5.10 -21.27 -2.85
C PHE A 79 -4.05 -20.15 -2.69
N GLY A 80 -3.92 -19.59 -1.47
CA GLY A 80 -2.93 -18.55 -1.16
C GLY A 80 -1.50 -19.05 -1.32
N LEU A 81 -1.17 -20.24 -0.80
CA LEU A 81 0.17 -20.83 -0.90
C LEU A 81 0.53 -21.16 -2.34
N ILE A 82 -0.36 -21.82 -3.07
CA ILE A 82 -0.14 -22.22 -4.46
C ILE A 82 0.06 -20.99 -5.35
N THR A 83 -0.83 -20.00 -5.25
CA THR A 83 -0.72 -18.77 -6.07
C THR A 83 0.53 -17.98 -5.72
N GLY A 84 0.94 -17.92 -4.45
CA GLY A 84 2.18 -17.26 -4.02
C GLY A 84 3.42 -17.94 -4.57
N PHE A 85 3.47 -19.28 -4.49
CA PHE A 85 4.54 -20.06 -5.06
C PHE A 85 4.72 -19.80 -6.56
N PHE A 86 3.63 -19.92 -7.32
CA PHE A 86 3.71 -19.70 -8.77
C PHE A 86 4.04 -18.25 -9.13
N ALA A 87 3.55 -17.26 -8.38
CA ALA A 87 3.90 -15.86 -8.59
C ALA A 87 5.41 -15.63 -8.48
N VAL A 88 6.04 -16.15 -7.42
CA VAL A 88 7.48 -16.04 -7.19
C VAL A 88 8.27 -16.85 -8.22
N PHE A 89 7.84 -18.07 -8.51
CA PHE A 89 8.48 -18.95 -9.47
C PHE A 89 8.51 -18.35 -10.89
N PHE A 90 7.36 -17.88 -11.39
CA PHE A 90 7.30 -17.26 -12.72
C PHE A 90 8.02 -15.90 -12.77
N MET A 91 8.02 -15.13 -11.68
CA MET A 91 8.82 -13.91 -11.60
C MET A 91 10.32 -14.23 -11.73
N ALA A 92 10.80 -15.31 -11.09
CA ALA A 92 12.20 -15.72 -11.18
C ALA A 92 12.56 -16.25 -12.59
N LEU A 93 11.68 -17.07 -13.16
CA LEU A 93 11.94 -17.75 -14.43
C LEU A 93 11.83 -16.81 -15.64
N CYS A 94 10.83 -15.93 -15.65
CA CYS A 94 10.47 -15.15 -16.83
C CYS A 94 10.92 -13.67 -16.76
N VAL A 95 11.26 -13.16 -15.57
CA VAL A 95 11.63 -11.76 -15.38
C VAL A 95 13.05 -11.63 -14.86
N ASN A 96 13.26 -11.65 -13.55
CA ASN A 96 14.60 -11.72 -12.95
C ASN A 96 14.55 -12.13 -11.47
N LEU A 97 15.71 -12.53 -10.94
CA LEU A 97 15.82 -13.02 -9.56
C LEU A 97 15.61 -11.92 -8.50
N LEU A 98 16.02 -10.68 -8.78
CA LEU A 98 15.85 -9.59 -7.83
C LEU A 98 14.37 -9.25 -7.60
N ALA A 99 13.60 -9.10 -8.69
CA ALA A 99 12.15 -8.85 -8.60
C ALA A 99 11.42 -10.01 -7.90
N SER A 100 11.84 -11.25 -8.19
CA SER A 100 11.30 -12.44 -7.53
C SER A 100 11.60 -12.46 -6.03
N PHE A 101 12.83 -12.15 -5.63
CA PHE A 101 13.21 -12.06 -4.21
C PHE A 101 12.41 -10.97 -3.49
N LEU A 102 12.27 -9.79 -4.10
CA LEU A 102 11.47 -8.70 -3.53
C LEU A 102 9.98 -9.09 -3.40
N LEU A 103 9.43 -9.83 -4.37
CA LEU A 103 8.06 -10.33 -4.32
C LEU A 103 7.90 -11.36 -3.18
N LEU A 104 8.81 -12.33 -3.08
CA LEU A 104 8.85 -13.30 -1.99
C LEU A 104 8.95 -12.61 -0.63
N PHE A 105 9.89 -11.67 -0.50
CA PHE A 105 10.06 -10.88 0.71
C PHE A 105 8.79 -10.11 1.08
N THR A 106 8.10 -9.51 0.11
CA THR A 106 6.85 -8.78 0.31
C THR A 106 5.74 -9.69 0.85
N ILE A 107 5.56 -10.87 0.25
CA ILE A 107 4.57 -11.87 0.68
C ILE A 107 4.90 -12.34 2.10
N PHE A 108 6.15 -12.75 2.35
CA PHE A 108 6.63 -13.20 3.65
C PHE A 108 6.43 -12.12 4.73
N TYR A 109 6.85 -10.88 4.43
CA TYR A 109 6.74 -9.76 5.36
C TYR A 109 5.28 -9.46 5.73
N TYR A 110 4.38 -9.45 4.73
CA TYR A 110 2.97 -9.22 4.96
C TYR A 110 2.32 -10.31 5.81
N ILE A 111 2.67 -11.58 5.56
CA ILE A 111 2.08 -12.72 6.28
C ILE A 111 2.72 -12.85 7.67
N CYS A 112 4.03 -13.03 7.75
CA CYS A 112 4.72 -13.39 8.99
C CYS A 112 4.88 -12.18 9.91
N ILE A 113 5.39 -11.05 9.38
CA ILE A 113 5.70 -9.88 10.21
C ILE A 113 4.42 -9.08 10.51
N TYR A 114 3.66 -8.68 9.49
CA TYR A 114 2.49 -7.85 9.71
C TYR A 114 1.31 -8.65 10.27
N THR A 115 0.84 -9.70 9.55
CA THR A 115 -0.41 -10.39 9.90
C THR A 115 -0.29 -11.24 11.16
N ILE A 116 0.74 -12.10 11.25
CA ILE A 116 0.89 -13.06 12.36
C ILE A 116 1.47 -12.38 13.60
N TRP A 117 2.52 -11.59 13.43
CA TRP A 117 3.25 -11.05 14.57
C TRP A 117 2.72 -9.71 15.04
N LEU A 118 2.75 -8.65 14.20
CA LEU A 118 2.53 -7.26 14.64
C LEU A 118 1.06 -6.90 14.84
N LYS A 119 0.18 -7.33 13.95
CA LYS A 119 -1.21 -6.86 13.89
C LYS A 119 -1.96 -6.98 15.21
N ARG A 120 -1.71 -8.05 15.95
CA ARG A 120 -2.38 -8.34 17.22
C ARG A 120 -1.60 -7.91 18.46
N ARG A 121 -0.34 -7.41 18.31
CA ARG A 121 0.58 -7.16 19.42
C ARG A 121 1.11 -5.74 19.51
N SER A 122 1.18 -5.03 18.39
CA SER A 122 1.85 -3.73 18.34
C SER A 122 0.95 -2.60 17.86
N ILE A 123 1.02 -1.45 18.52
CA ILE A 123 0.39 -0.20 18.07
C ILE A 123 1.03 0.28 16.75
N GLN A 124 2.31 -0.06 16.53
CA GLN A 124 3.08 0.30 15.32
C GLN A 124 2.82 -0.67 14.15
N ASN A 125 1.83 -1.55 14.28
CA ASN A 125 1.51 -2.55 13.25
C ASN A 125 1.33 -1.94 11.86
N ILE A 126 0.73 -0.76 11.76
CA ILE A 126 0.51 -0.05 10.50
C ILE A 126 1.81 0.54 9.94
N VAL A 127 2.64 1.16 10.79
CA VAL A 127 3.90 1.77 10.34
C VAL A 127 4.84 0.68 9.84
N ILE A 128 5.14 -0.30 10.68
CA ILE A 128 6.06 -1.38 10.32
C ILE A 128 5.45 -2.25 9.19
N GLY A 129 4.17 -2.61 9.30
CA GLY A 129 3.48 -3.40 8.27
C GLY A 129 3.36 -2.71 6.91
N GLY A 130 3.42 -1.37 6.89
CA GLY A 130 3.38 -0.55 5.68
C GLY A 130 4.48 -0.87 4.66
N VAL A 131 5.60 -1.44 5.11
CA VAL A 131 6.71 -1.86 4.23
C VAL A 131 6.21 -2.74 3.09
N SER A 132 5.42 -3.77 3.38
CA SER A 132 4.94 -4.69 2.34
C SER A 132 4.02 -4.01 1.31
N GLY A 133 3.19 -3.05 1.75
CA GLY A 133 2.32 -2.28 0.86
C GLY A 133 3.06 -1.27 -0.02
N ALA A 134 4.28 -0.90 0.37
CA ALA A 134 5.11 0.09 -0.32
C ALA A 134 6.10 -0.53 -1.34
N LEU A 135 6.29 -1.84 -1.33
CA LEU A 135 7.24 -2.54 -2.21
C LEU A 135 6.80 -2.72 -3.68
N PRO A 136 5.50 -2.74 -4.04
CA PRO A 136 5.10 -2.99 -5.42
C PRO A 136 5.79 -2.12 -6.48
N PRO A 137 5.95 -0.79 -6.34
CA PRO A 137 6.68 0.00 -7.33
C PRO A 137 8.18 -0.34 -7.38
N VAL A 138 8.79 -0.76 -6.27
CA VAL A 138 10.18 -1.22 -6.25
C VAL A 138 10.32 -2.53 -7.01
N ILE A 139 9.37 -3.47 -6.81
CA ILE A 139 9.33 -4.74 -7.56
C ILE A 139 9.18 -4.45 -9.06
N GLY A 140 8.26 -3.55 -9.42
CA GLY A 140 8.07 -3.15 -10.80
C GLY A 140 9.33 -2.54 -11.42
N TYR A 141 9.97 -1.59 -10.74
CA TYR A 141 11.22 -0.99 -11.16
C TYR A 141 12.34 -2.05 -11.33
N ALA A 142 12.52 -2.92 -10.33
CA ALA A 142 13.51 -3.99 -10.35
C ALA A 142 13.24 -5.04 -11.44
N ALA A 143 11.96 -5.26 -11.80
CA ALA A 143 11.61 -6.17 -12.89
C ALA A 143 12.17 -5.73 -14.26
N VAL A 144 12.36 -4.42 -14.44
CA VAL A 144 12.93 -3.85 -15.66
C VAL A 144 14.44 -3.62 -15.55
N SER A 145 14.87 -2.97 -14.45
CA SER A 145 16.27 -2.51 -14.30
C SER A 145 17.20 -3.54 -13.67
N ASN A 146 16.66 -4.57 -13.04
CA ASN A 146 17.40 -5.53 -12.19
C ASN A 146 18.23 -4.86 -11.09
N THR A 147 17.80 -3.67 -10.63
CA THR A 147 18.47 -2.88 -9.58
C THR A 147 17.46 -2.22 -8.66
N ILE A 148 17.93 -1.75 -7.50
CA ILE A 148 17.19 -0.85 -6.61
C ILE A 148 17.91 0.50 -6.66
N SER A 149 17.23 1.51 -7.20
CA SER A 149 17.78 2.86 -7.37
C SER A 149 17.14 3.86 -6.41
N LEU A 150 17.67 5.07 -6.38
CA LEU A 150 17.11 6.17 -5.57
C LEU A 150 15.65 6.46 -5.96
N GLU A 151 15.33 6.40 -7.25
CA GLU A 151 13.98 6.60 -7.78
C GLU A 151 13.01 5.59 -7.19
N SER A 152 13.36 4.30 -7.22
CA SER A 152 12.53 3.24 -6.66
C SER A 152 12.34 3.38 -5.15
N ILE A 153 13.38 3.85 -4.43
CA ILE A 153 13.31 4.12 -2.99
C ILE A 153 12.34 5.28 -2.70
N ILE A 154 12.34 6.33 -3.52
CA ILE A 154 11.39 7.45 -3.35
C ILE A 154 9.96 7.00 -3.59
N LEU A 155 9.70 6.17 -4.61
CA LEU A 155 8.38 5.57 -4.83
C LEU A 155 7.92 4.75 -3.62
N PHE A 156 8.82 3.95 -3.04
CA PHE A 156 8.58 3.23 -1.80
C PHE A 156 8.24 4.18 -0.66
N LEU A 157 9.03 5.23 -0.45
CA LEU A 157 8.84 6.19 0.66
C LEU A 157 7.50 6.94 0.56
N ILE A 158 7.04 7.30 -0.64
CA ILE A 158 5.73 7.93 -0.84
C ILE A 158 4.62 7.04 -0.29
N ILE A 159 4.58 5.75 -0.66
CA ILE A 159 3.54 4.81 -0.19
C ILE A 159 3.74 4.48 1.29
N PHE A 160 4.97 4.28 1.72
CA PHE A 160 5.29 3.93 3.10
C PHE A 160 4.82 5.01 4.09
N ILE A 161 5.12 6.28 3.80
CA ILE A 161 4.71 7.42 4.63
C ILE A 161 3.22 7.74 4.48
N TRP A 162 2.61 7.44 3.32
CA TRP A 162 1.17 7.57 3.10
C TRP A 162 0.35 6.54 3.90
N THR A 163 0.89 5.35 4.12
CA THR A 163 0.16 4.23 4.76
C THR A 163 -0.35 4.55 6.17
N PRO A 164 0.44 5.14 7.10
CA PRO A 164 -0.03 5.47 8.44
C PRO A 164 -1.19 6.47 8.47
N PRO A 165 -1.13 7.66 7.87
CA PRO A 165 -2.23 8.62 7.93
C PRO A 165 -3.51 8.07 7.30
N HIS A 166 -3.42 7.36 6.18
CA HIS A 166 -4.56 6.68 5.55
C HIS A 166 -5.22 5.66 6.48
N SER A 167 -4.42 4.75 7.04
CA SER A 167 -4.93 3.66 7.87
C SER A 167 -5.43 4.13 9.24
N TRP A 168 -4.79 5.13 9.83
CA TRP A 168 -5.27 5.71 11.10
C TRP A 168 -6.55 6.52 10.92
N ALA A 169 -6.74 7.17 9.78
CA ALA A 169 -8.02 7.80 9.48
C ALA A 169 -9.16 6.78 9.45
N LEU A 170 -8.95 5.62 8.80
CA LEU A 170 -9.88 4.50 8.85
C LEU A 170 -10.13 4.03 10.30
N ALA A 171 -9.06 3.92 11.09
CA ALA A 171 -9.15 3.47 12.47
C ALA A 171 -9.92 4.45 13.36
N LEU A 172 -9.94 5.76 13.07
CA LEU A 172 -10.73 6.74 13.81
C LEU A 172 -12.23 6.45 13.72
N PHE A 173 -12.77 6.20 12.52
CA PHE A 173 -14.21 5.94 12.36
C PHE A 173 -14.61 4.46 12.48
N CYS A 174 -13.64 3.53 12.56
CA CYS A 174 -13.86 2.12 12.87
C CYS A 174 -13.35 1.75 14.27
N ASN A 175 -13.17 2.72 15.18
CA ASN A 175 -12.50 2.51 16.45
C ASN A 175 -13.17 1.47 17.34
N ASP A 176 -14.51 1.44 17.36
CA ASP A 176 -15.28 0.48 18.16
C ASP A 176 -15.09 -0.97 17.65
N ASP A 177 -15.06 -1.16 16.32
CA ASP A 177 -14.77 -2.47 15.74
C ASP A 177 -13.38 -2.99 16.19
N TYR A 178 -12.36 -2.11 16.18
CA TYR A 178 -11.01 -2.48 16.62
C TYR A 178 -10.90 -2.77 18.12
N LYS A 179 -11.62 -2.01 18.96
CA LYS A 179 -11.70 -2.27 20.40
C LYS A 179 -12.36 -3.62 20.67
N ASN A 180 -13.48 -3.91 20.01
CA ASN A 180 -14.22 -5.17 20.17
C ASN A 180 -13.37 -6.39 19.79
N CYS A 181 -12.52 -6.26 18.77
CA CYS A 181 -11.62 -7.34 18.33
C CYS A 181 -10.27 -7.37 19.08
N LYS A 182 -10.04 -6.47 20.04
CA LYS A 182 -8.79 -6.32 20.80
C LYS A 182 -7.55 -6.13 19.91
N VAL A 183 -7.72 -5.53 18.71
CA VAL A 183 -6.60 -5.17 17.84
C VAL A 183 -6.05 -3.81 18.28
N PRO A 184 -4.75 -3.71 18.63
CA PRO A 184 -4.17 -2.50 19.22
C PRO A 184 -3.92 -1.42 18.16
N MET A 185 -5.00 -0.81 17.66
CA MET A 185 -4.89 0.32 16.75
C MET A 185 -4.63 1.62 17.52
N MET A 186 -3.93 2.56 16.88
CA MET A 186 -3.50 3.83 17.50
C MET A 186 -4.63 4.54 18.26
N PRO A 187 -5.83 4.79 17.67
CA PRO A 187 -6.90 5.50 18.39
C PRO A 187 -7.49 4.70 19.55
N ALA A 188 -7.46 3.36 19.48
CA ALA A 188 -7.97 2.49 20.54
C ALA A 188 -7.08 2.50 21.79
N VAL A 189 -5.75 2.68 21.63
CA VAL A 189 -4.76 2.57 22.72
C VAL A 189 -4.27 3.93 23.18
N LYS A 190 -3.93 4.85 22.25
CA LYS A 190 -3.36 6.19 22.57
C LYS A 190 -4.40 7.32 22.51
N GLY A 191 -5.62 6.99 22.11
CA GLY A 191 -6.71 7.97 21.99
C GLY A 191 -6.72 8.73 20.65
N THR A 192 -7.86 9.38 20.41
CA THR A 192 -8.15 10.05 19.13
C THR A 192 -7.27 11.27 18.88
N LEU A 193 -7.03 12.09 19.92
CA LEU A 193 -6.22 13.32 19.77
C LEU A 193 -4.78 13.00 19.40
N TYR A 194 -4.17 12.00 20.06
CA TYR A 194 -2.82 11.56 19.73
C TYR A 194 -2.75 11.05 18.28
N THR A 195 -3.75 10.27 17.86
CA THR A 195 -3.82 9.75 16.50
C THR A 195 -3.92 10.87 15.45
N LYS A 196 -4.75 11.90 15.71
CA LYS A 196 -4.87 13.08 14.83
C LYS A 196 -3.54 13.83 14.69
N LYS A 197 -2.78 13.99 15.78
CA LYS A 197 -1.43 14.58 15.75
C LYS A 197 -0.47 13.76 14.90
N GLN A 198 -0.47 12.43 15.06
CA GLN A 198 0.37 11.54 14.24
C GLN A 198 -0.02 11.60 12.76
N ILE A 199 -1.31 11.61 12.43
CA ILE A 199 -1.79 11.80 11.05
C ILE A 199 -1.22 13.09 10.46
N LEU A 200 -1.26 14.20 11.18
CA LEU A 200 -0.73 15.47 10.70
C LEU A 200 0.79 15.42 10.47
N ILE A 201 1.55 14.86 11.41
CA ILE A 201 3.01 14.73 11.29
C ILE A 201 3.38 13.91 10.03
N TYR A 202 2.76 12.73 9.85
CA TYR A 202 3.00 11.89 8.67
C TYR A 202 2.51 12.55 7.37
N SER A 203 1.47 13.38 7.44
CA SER A 203 0.99 14.16 6.28
C SER A 203 2.00 15.21 5.85
N ILE A 204 2.67 15.87 6.79
CA ILE A 204 3.75 16.82 6.50
C ILE A 204 4.95 16.09 5.88
N LEU A 205 5.35 14.96 6.45
CA LEU A 205 6.42 14.13 5.88
C LEU A 205 6.08 13.65 4.46
N LEU A 206 4.82 13.20 4.25
CA LEU A 206 4.34 12.80 2.93
C LEU A 206 4.41 13.93 1.93
N PHE A 207 4.00 15.14 2.32
CA PHE A 207 4.08 16.32 1.46
C PHE A 207 5.51 16.56 0.98
N ILE A 208 6.50 16.54 1.90
CA ILE A 208 7.91 16.73 1.56
C ILE A 208 8.41 15.64 0.60
N VAL A 209 8.14 14.37 0.92
CA VAL A 209 8.64 13.24 0.12
C VAL A 209 7.96 13.19 -1.26
N SER A 210 6.70 13.60 -1.37
CA SER A 210 6.01 13.65 -2.66
C SER A 210 6.54 14.73 -3.61
N LEU A 211 7.32 15.70 -3.14
CA LEU A 211 8.00 16.67 -4.00
C LEU A 211 9.38 16.18 -4.47
N MET A 212 9.97 15.18 -3.79
CA MET A 212 11.31 14.66 -4.08
C MET A 212 11.52 14.21 -5.54
N PRO A 213 10.53 13.58 -6.24
CA PRO A 213 10.72 13.20 -7.64
C PRO A 213 11.16 14.33 -8.55
N PHE A 214 10.69 15.55 -8.33
CA PHE A 214 11.17 16.72 -9.08
C PHE A 214 12.62 17.06 -8.76
N PHE A 215 13.00 17.07 -7.49
CA PHE A 215 14.35 17.48 -7.07
C PHE A 215 15.45 16.51 -7.48
N ILE A 216 15.13 15.24 -7.72
CA ILE A 216 16.08 14.24 -8.24
C ILE A 216 16.01 14.08 -9.77
N GLY A 217 15.21 14.91 -10.45
CA GLY A 217 15.13 14.92 -11.91
C GLY A 217 14.25 13.84 -12.54
N MET A 218 13.43 13.11 -11.74
CA MET A 218 12.50 12.11 -12.29
C MET A 218 11.39 12.74 -13.12
N ASN A 219 10.92 13.92 -12.72
CA ASN A 219 9.73 14.56 -13.28
C ASN A 219 9.93 16.06 -13.49
N ASN A 220 9.12 16.64 -14.39
CA ASN A 220 9.19 18.03 -14.78
C ASN A 220 8.50 18.99 -13.78
N PHE A 221 8.54 20.30 -14.09
CA PHE A 221 7.98 21.35 -13.23
C PHE A 221 6.44 21.25 -13.07
N ILE A 222 5.73 20.66 -14.04
CA ILE A 222 4.28 20.41 -13.94
C ILE A 222 3.98 19.47 -12.79
N TYR A 223 4.81 18.41 -12.62
CA TYR A 223 4.72 17.53 -11.47
C TYR A 223 4.83 18.28 -10.15
N LEU A 224 5.84 19.16 -10.02
CA LEU A 224 6.07 19.94 -8.80
C LEU A 224 4.84 20.77 -8.42
N ILE A 225 4.25 21.49 -9.38
CA ILE A 225 3.08 22.34 -9.12
C ILE A 225 1.89 21.51 -8.69
N ILE A 226 1.54 20.47 -9.46
CA ILE A 226 0.31 19.70 -9.21
C ILE A 226 0.46 18.86 -7.94
N SER A 227 1.61 18.22 -7.71
CA SER A 227 1.86 17.47 -6.48
C SER A 227 1.87 18.39 -5.25
N GLY A 228 2.38 19.61 -5.39
CA GLY A 228 2.31 20.65 -4.38
C GLY A 228 0.86 21.02 -4.00
N ILE A 229 0.00 21.28 -5.00
CA ILE A 229 -1.43 21.58 -4.78
C ILE A 229 -2.13 20.41 -4.10
N LEU A 230 -1.94 19.18 -4.60
CA LEU A 230 -2.52 17.98 -4.00
C LEU A 230 -2.07 17.79 -2.55
N GLY A 231 -0.80 18.05 -2.26
CA GLY A 231 -0.23 17.95 -0.93
C GLY A 231 -0.76 18.98 0.04
N VAL A 232 -0.95 20.24 -0.39
CA VAL A 232 -1.58 21.30 0.42
C VAL A 232 -3.01 20.92 0.78
N VAL A 233 -3.79 20.40 -0.18
CA VAL A 233 -5.16 19.90 0.09
C VAL A 233 -5.13 18.71 1.05
N PHE A 234 -4.12 17.83 0.97
CA PHE A 234 -3.94 16.71 1.90
C PHE A 234 -3.71 17.23 3.34
N LEU A 235 -2.85 18.24 3.50
CA LEU A 235 -2.59 18.89 4.79
C LEU A 235 -3.83 19.61 5.33
N TYR A 236 -4.61 20.27 4.47
CA TYR A 236 -5.88 20.88 4.88
C TYR A 236 -6.84 19.84 5.46
N TYR A 237 -7.04 18.70 4.79
CA TYR A 237 -7.88 17.63 5.32
C TYR A 237 -7.31 17.02 6.61
N ALA A 238 -5.98 16.87 6.73
CA ALA A 238 -5.35 16.40 7.96
C ALA A 238 -5.58 17.37 9.13
N GLY A 239 -5.47 18.67 8.89
CA GLY A 239 -5.79 19.72 9.87
C GLY A 239 -7.26 19.74 10.25
N SER A 240 -8.17 19.49 9.29
CA SER A 240 -9.61 19.47 9.57
C SER A 240 -10.06 18.38 10.55
N LEU A 241 -9.25 17.33 10.74
CA LEU A 241 -9.53 16.28 11.71
C LEU A 241 -9.65 16.80 13.15
N PHE A 242 -8.98 17.91 13.50
CA PHE A 242 -9.05 18.48 14.85
C PHE A 242 -10.43 19.08 15.15
N TYR A 243 -11.20 19.41 14.10
CA TYR A 243 -12.56 19.93 14.19
C TYR A 243 -13.61 18.87 13.83
N ASP A 244 -13.25 17.57 13.92
CA ASP A 244 -14.14 16.46 13.55
C ASP A 244 -15.30 16.32 14.54
N THR A 245 -16.48 16.03 13.99
CA THR A 245 -17.71 15.78 14.72
C THR A 245 -17.77 14.34 15.24
N PRO A 246 -18.68 14.00 16.18
CA PRO A 246 -18.87 12.63 16.67
C PRO A 246 -19.10 11.59 15.56
N ASP A 247 -19.65 12.01 14.40
CA ASP A 247 -19.90 11.15 13.24
C ASP A 247 -18.63 10.81 12.45
N ASN A 248 -17.47 11.33 12.85
CA ASN A 248 -16.18 11.15 12.17
C ASN A 248 -16.24 11.56 10.68
N LYS A 249 -16.98 12.62 10.36
CA LYS A 249 -17.18 13.07 8.98
C LYS A 249 -15.87 13.50 8.31
N GLN A 250 -15.01 14.20 9.05
CA GLN A 250 -13.72 14.66 8.51
C GLN A 250 -12.76 13.48 8.33
N ALA A 251 -12.75 12.52 9.25
CA ALA A 251 -11.94 11.30 9.11
C ALA A 251 -12.33 10.50 7.86
N LYS A 252 -13.64 10.38 7.56
CA LYS A 252 -14.13 9.71 6.34
C LYS A 252 -13.72 10.49 5.07
N ARG A 253 -13.80 11.83 5.09
CA ARG A 253 -13.38 12.69 3.97
C ARG A 253 -11.87 12.61 3.73
N PHE A 254 -11.07 12.70 4.79
CA PHE A 254 -9.62 12.53 4.71
C PHE A 254 -9.25 11.15 4.15
N PHE A 255 -9.88 10.09 4.65
CA PHE A 255 -9.66 8.73 4.16
C PHE A 255 -9.95 8.60 2.66
N ALA A 256 -11.08 9.14 2.19
CA ALA A 256 -11.42 9.12 0.76
C ALA A 256 -10.42 9.93 -0.07
N TYR A 257 -10.07 11.15 0.40
CA TYR A 257 -9.09 11.98 -0.28
C TYR A 257 -7.70 11.33 -0.33
N SER A 258 -7.29 10.61 0.72
CA SER A 258 -5.98 9.95 0.75
C SER A 258 -5.83 8.88 -0.36
N ILE A 259 -6.91 8.18 -0.73
CA ILE A 259 -6.91 7.23 -1.86
C ILE A 259 -6.75 8.00 -3.18
N PHE A 260 -7.54 9.06 -3.36
CA PHE A 260 -7.45 9.95 -4.52
C PHE A 260 -6.02 10.52 -4.66
N TYR A 261 -5.45 11.04 -3.57
CA TYR A 261 -4.11 11.59 -3.53
C TYR A 261 -3.05 10.62 -4.06
N LEU A 262 -3.00 9.40 -3.50
CA LEU A 262 -2.01 8.43 -3.92
C LEU A 262 -2.15 8.04 -5.39
N PHE A 263 -3.39 7.82 -5.85
CA PHE A 263 -3.64 7.51 -7.24
C PHE A 263 -3.14 8.63 -8.17
N PHE A 264 -3.46 9.90 -7.87
CA PHE A 264 -3.06 11.02 -8.71
C PHE A 264 -1.56 11.32 -8.64
N ILE A 265 -0.89 11.15 -7.49
CA ILE A 265 0.56 11.26 -7.41
C ILE A 265 1.23 10.25 -8.35
N PHE A 266 0.80 8.99 -8.32
CA PHE A 266 1.37 7.96 -9.22
C PHE A 266 0.99 8.19 -10.70
N LEU A 267 -0.20 8.70 -10.98
CA LEU A 267 -0.59 9.09 -12.34
C LEU A 267 0.27 10.25 -12.86
N LEU A 268 0.57 11.24 -12.02
CA LEU A 268 1.48 12.33 -12.37
C LEU A 268 2.91 11.85 -12.60
N LEU A 269 3.42 10.97 -11.73
CA LEU A 269 4.72 10.32 -11.92
C LEU A 269 4.82 9.64 -13.29
N TYR A 270 3.76 8.93 -13.69
CA TYR A 270 3.67 8.30 -15.00
C TYR A 270 3.64 9.29 -16.15
N SER A 271 2.81 10.35 -16.06
CA SER A 271 2.52 11.26 -17.19
C SER A 271 3.54 12.37 -17.40
N THR A 272 4.35 12.70 -16.38
CA THR A 272 5.31 13.82 -16.42
C THR A 272 6.77 13.34 -16.31
N ASN A 273 7.02 12.05 -16.50
CA ASN A 273 8.34 11.44 -16.46
C ASN A 273 9.28 12.05 -17.51
N THR A 274 10.46 12.44 -17.10
CA THR A 274 11.51 13.01 -17.97
C THR A 274 12.58 11.99 -18.36
N ILE A 275 12.68 10.87 -17.65
CA ILE A 275 13.72 9.85 -17.86
C ILE A 275 13.49 9.12 -19.20
N SER A 276 12.25 8.84 -19.56
CA SER A 276 11.89 8.13 -20.79
C SER A 276 12.02 8.97 -22.08
N THR A 277 12.26 10.28 -21.96
CA THR A 277 12.41 11.19 -23.13
C THR A 277 13.87 11.35 -23.59
N ILE A 278 14.82 10.74 -22.90
CA ILE A 278 16.27 10.86 -23.16
C ILE A 278 16.87 9.59 -23.81
N SER A 279 16.07 8.53 -23.95
CA SER A 279 16.49 7.23 -24.53
C SER A 279 16.06 7.05 -25.97
#